data_9e084a2dced33cef85d207b8453db4d3
#
_entry.id   9e084a2dced33cef85d207b8453db4d3
#
_cell.length_a   1.000
_cell.length_b   1.000
_cell.length_c   1.000
_cell.angle_alpha   90.00
_cell.angle_beta   90.00
_cell.angle_gamma   90.00
#
_symmetry.space_group_name_H-M   'P 1'
#
loop_
_entity.id
_entity.type
_entity.pdbx_description
1 polymer ?
#
loop_
_entity_poly.entity_id
_entity_poly.type
_entity_poly.pdbx_seq_one_letter_code
_entity_poly.pdbx_strand_id
1 'polypeptide(L)'
;MKMLPLSVRRQHFLNYICRMEIIFGTQNKGKLAEARAICRKLGKIYGIELEAVPMPEKADIPEDGDSYRANSLQKAEWIWNRYHKSCFADDSGLEVAALGGAPGIHTARYCDRNFASGMDKLLFELEQKGAMEATERKASFECCITLILAPEDCPAGMEAGKAYYFNGHCPGTISKEKCGCGGFGFDPVFMADATPGLCMAEIDEDLKNSISHRALALEAMFKHLAAAEQE
;
A
#
# COMPACT_ATOMS: atom_id res chain seq x y z
N MET A 1 -5.86 45.32 20.84
CA MET A 1 -5.93 43.89 20.47
C MET A 1 -4.59 43.30 20.81
N LYS A 2 -4.46 42.61 21.97
CA LYS A 2 -3.18 42.05 22.44
C LYS A 2 -2.91 40.75 21.67
N MET A 3 -1.83 40.75 20.90
CA MET A 3 -1.34 39.51 20.25
C MET A 3 -0.84 38.55 21.33
N LEU A 4 -1.38 37.34 21.34
CA LEU A 4 -0.89 36.25 22.19
C LEU A 4 0.54 35.89 21.82
N PRO A 5 1.41 35.51 22.80
CA PRO A 5 2.79 35.14 22.56
C PRO A 5 2.89 33.91 21.64
N LEU A 6 3.93 33.86 20.80
CA LEU A 6 4.22 32.75 19.86
C LEU A 6 4.24 31.37 20.52
N SER A 7 4.62 31.29 21.81
CA SER A 7 4.59 30.04 22.58
C SER A 7 3.18 29.50 22.83
N VAL A 8 2.20 30.40 23.02
CA VAL A 8 0.78 30.04 23.24
C VAL A 8 0.13 29.65 21.90
N ARG A 9 0.55 30.24 20.79
CA ARG A 9 0.11 29.82 19.46
C ARG A 9 0.59 28.41 19.12
N ARG A 10 1.86 28.04 19.44
CA ARG A 10 2.37 26.67 19.27
C ARG A 10 1.63 25.66 20.15
N GLN A 11 1.24 26.02 21.36
CA GLN A 11 0.54 25.12 22.28
C GLN A 11 -0.95 24.92 21.93
N HIS A 12 -1.58 25.92 21.24
CA HIS A 12 -2.94 25.77 20.70
C HIS A 12 -2.95 24.98 19.39
N PHE A 13 -1.87 25.02 18.59
CA PHE A 13 -1.71 24.18 17.38
C PHE A 13 -1.46 22.70 17.72
N LEU A 14 -0.84 22.41 18.86
CA LEU A 14 -0.58 21.01 19.31
C LEU A 14 -1.83 20.29 19.84
N ASN A 15 -2.97 20.95 19.99
CA ASN A 15 -4.21 20.34 20.48
C ASN A 15 -5.28 20.13 19.41
N TYR A 16 -5.03 20.48 18.16
CA TYR A 16 -5.86 20.11 17.01
C TYR A 16 -5.10 19.03 16.20
N ILE A 17 -4.94 17.88 16.79
CA ILE A 17 -4.66 16.67 16.01
C ILE A 17 -5.98 16.39 15.30
N CYS A 18 -6.11 16.86 14.07
CA CYS A 18 -7.27 16.57 13.24
C CYS A 18 -7.19 15.08 12.89
N ARG A 19 -8.02 14.28 13.55
CA ARG A 19 -8.13 12.85 13.24
C ARG A 19 -8.84 12.72 11.90
N MET A 20 -8.07 12.45 10.85
CA MET A 20 -8.62 12.21 9.52
C MET A 20 -9.12 10.76 9.42
N GLU A 21 -10.42 10.58 9.17
CA GLU A 21 -10.98 9.29 8.78
C GLU A 21 -10.99 9.19 7.26
N ILE A 22 -10.07 8.40 6.69
CA ILE A 22 -9.92 8.28 5.25
C ILE A 22 -10.40 6.91 4.77
N ILE A 23 -11.32 6.88 3.80
CA ILE A 23 -11.84 5.63 3.23
C ILE A 23 -10.71 4.94 2.46
N PHE A 24 -10.39 3.70 2.84
CA PHE A 24 -9.47 2.87 2.07
C PHE A 24 -10.21 2.01 1.05
N GLY A 25 -9.94 2.24 -0.23
CA GLY A 25 -10.57 1.57 -1.37
C GLY A 25 -10.16 0.12 -1.55
N THR A 26 -10.45 -0.70 -0.55
CA THR A 26 -10.15 -2.13 -0.60
C THR A 26 -11.27 -2.96 0.03
N GLN A 27 -11.51 -4.14 -0.53
CA GLN A 27 -12.36 -5.17 0.07
C GLN A 27 -11.53 -6.31 0.68
N ASN A 28 -10.21 -6.28 0.51
CA ASN A 28 -9.29 -7.24 1.10
C ASN A 28 -9.04 -6.89 2.57
N LYS A 29 -9.54 -7.76 3.48
CA LYS A 29 -9.39 -7.57 4.93
C LYS A 29 -7.94 -7.53 5.39
N GLY A 30 -7.05 -8.30 4.74
CA GLY A 30 -5.61 -8.30 5.02
C GLY A 30 -4.97 -6.95 4.68
N LYS A 31 -5.25 -6.41 3.50
CA LYS A 31 -4.79 -5.07 3.11
C LYS A 31 -5.27 -3.98 4.07
N LEU A 32 -6.54 -4.04 4.49
CA LEU A 32 -7.09 -3.05 5.42
C LEU A 32 -6.43 -3.14 6.80
N ALA A 33 -6.21 -4.34 7.31
CA ALA A 33 -5.55 -4.55 8.61
C ALA A 33 -4.10 -4.05 8.57
N GLU A 34 -3.36 -4.40 7.52
CA GLU A 34 -1.99 -3.94 7.28
C GLU A 34 -1.92 -2.41 7.17
N ALA A 35 -2.76 -1.79 6.33
CA ALA A 35 -2.79 -0.34 6.16
C ALA A 35 -3.08 0.40 7.47
N ARG A 36 -4.03 -0.10 8.29
CA ARG A 36 -4.32 0.45 9.62
C ARG A 36 -3.13 0.41 10.56
N ALA A 37 -2.43 -0.72 10.61
CA ALA A 37 -1.26 -0.88 11.45
C ALA A 37 -0.14 0.10 11.03
N ILE A 38 0.11 0.21 9.73
CA ILE A 38 1.11 1.11 9.15
C ILE A 38 0.72 2.57 9.42
N CYS A 39 -0.53 2.98 9.15
CA CYS A 39 -1.00 4.35 9.39
C CYS A 39 -0.85 4.77 10.87
N ARG A 40 -1.16 3.88 11.83
CA ARG A 40 -0.95 4.15 13.26
C ARG A 40 0.52 4.37 13.61
N LYS A 41 1.43 3.58 13.01
CA LYS A 41 2.88 3.70 13.23
C LYS A 41 3.39 5.01 12.63
N LEU A 42 3.04 5.29 11.38
CA LEU A 42 3.46 6.51 10.67
C LEU A 42 2.85 7.77 11.29
N GLY A 43 1.60 7.70 11.75
CA GLY A 43 0.93 8.79 12.45
C GLY A 43 1.71 9.28 13.66
N LYS A 44 2.27 8.37 14.46
CA LYS A 44 3.14 8.72 15.59
C LYS A 44 4.47 9.36 15.16
N ILE A 45 5.02 8.96 14.01
CA ILE A 45 6.29 9.48 13.48
C ILE A 45 6.09 10.89 12.91
N TYR A 46 5.03 11.09 12.14
CA TYR A 46 4.78 12.35 11.40
C TYR A 46 3.84 13.31 12.11
N GLY A 47 3.24 12.93 13.24
CA GLY A 47 2.32 13.78 13.99
C GLY A 47 0.93 13.91 13.35
N ILE A 48 0.55 12.98 12.46
CA ILE A 48 -0.71 12.98 11.71
C ILE A 48 -1.60 11.85 12.21
N GLU A 49 -2.76 12.14 12.80
CA GLU A 49 -3.76 11.11 13.12
C GLU A 49 -4.61 10.76 11.89
N LEU A 50 -4.22 9.72 11.18
CA LEU A 50 -4.95 9.17 10.05
C LEU A 50 -5.47 7.76 10.39
N GLU A 51 -6.79 7.58 10.31
CA GLU A 51 -7.43 6.27 10.41
C GLU A 51 -7.94 5.81 9.06
N ALA A 52 -7.43 4.68 8.58
CA ALA A 52 -7.96 4.02 7.39
C ALA A 52 -9.28 3.30 7.75
N VAL A 53 -10.39 3.78 7.21
CA VAL A 53 -11.71 3.18 7.40
C VAL A 53 -12.11 2.33 6.19
N PRO A 54 -12.90 1.27 6.38
CA PRO A 54 -13.34 0.44 5.26
C PRO A 54 -14.31 1.21 4.37
N MET A 55 -14.46 0.74 3.14
CA MET A 55 -15.55 1.21 2.26
C MET A 55 -16.91 1.01 2.95
N PRO A 56 -17.84 1.98 2.84
CA PRO A 56 -19.17 1.89 3.46
C PRO A 56 -19.99 0.70 2.97
N GLU A 57 -19.76 0.26 1.74
CA GLU A 57 -20.45 -0.88 1.13
C GLU A 57 -19.50 -1.71 0.27
N LYS A 58 -19.90 -2.93 -0.04
CA LYS A 58 -19.21 -3.75 -1.05
C LYS A 58 -19.56 -3.23 -2.44
N ALA A 59 -18.57 -3.05 -3.27
CA ALA A 59 -18.75 -2.61 -4.64
C ALA A 59 -17.78 -3.37 -5.55
N ASP A 60 -18.23 -3.70 -6.74
CA ASP A 60 -17.36 -4.18 -7.80
C ASP A 60 -16.80 -2.96 -8.55
N ILE A 61 -15.63 -2.52 -8.10
CA ILE A 61 -14.96 -1.38 -8.71
C ILE A 61 -14.08 -1.90 -9.85
N PRO A 62 -14.23 -1.39 -11.07
CA PRO A 62 -13.41 -1.81 -12.20
C PRO A 62 -11.90 -1.63 -11.90
N GLU A 63 -11.12 -2.63 -12.30
CA GLU A 63 -9.66 -2.62 -12.30
C GLU A 63 -9.20 -3.09 -13.68
N ASP A 64 -9.50 -2.29 -14.70
CA ASP A 64 -9.24 -2.55 -16.11
C ASP A 64 -8.16 -1.62 -16.69
N GLY A 65 -7.50 -0.85 -15.84
CA GLY A 65 -6.35 -0.03 -16.21
C GLY A 65 -5.12 -0.86 -16.57
N ASP A 66 -4.21 -0.25 -17.32
CA ASP A 66 -2.97 -0.84 -17.79
C ASP A 66 -1.78 -0.71 -16.83
N SER A 67 -2.00 -0.11 -15.68
CA SER A 67 -0.96 0.16 -14.69
C SER A 67 -1.52 0.21 -13.27
N TYR A 68 -0.67 -0.01 -12.26
CA TYR A 68 -1.03 0.15 -10.84
C TYR A 68 -1.60 1.54 -10.56
N ARG A 69 -1.02 2.57 -11.20
CA ARG A 69 -1.51 3.95 -11.06
C ARG A 69 -2.92 4.11 -11.63
N ALA A 70 -3.19 3.57 -12.81
CA ALA A 70 -4.52 3.66 -13.42
C ALA A 70 -5.57 2.95 -12.58
N ASN A 71 -5.28 1.73 -12.09
CA ASN A 71 -6.20 0.97 -11.25
C ASN A 71 -6.43 1.63 -9.89
N SER A 72 -5.38 2.15 -9.23
CA SER A 72 -5.53 2.86 -7.94
C SER A 72 -6.34 4.15 -8.12
N LEU A 73 -6.15 4.87 -9.24
CA LEU A 73 -6.93 6.06 -9.57
C LEU A 73 -8.41 5.74 -9.78
N GLN A 74 -8.73 4.74 -10.60
CA GLN A 74 -10.12 4.31 -10.83
C GLN A 74 -10.84 4.01 -9.51
N LYS A 75 -10.18 3.31 -8.59
CA LYS A 75 -10.75 3.01 -7.26
C LYS A 75 -10.95 4.28 -6.42
N ALA A 76 -9.96 5.15 -6.37
CA ALA A 76 -10.04 6.39 -5.58
C ALA A 76 -11.11 7.34 -6.14
N GLU A 77 -11.18 7.52 -7.47
CA GLU A 77 -12.21 8.35 -8.12
C GLU A 77 -13.61 7.78 -7.95
N TRP A 78 -13.76 6.45 -7.99
CA TRP A 78 -15.05 5.82 -7.74
C TRP A 78 -15.58 6.16 -6.34
N ILE A 79 -14.71 6.09 -5.31
CA ILE A 79 -15.07 6.45 -3.92
C ILE A 79 -15.35 7.94 -3.80
N TRP A 80 -14.48 8.78 -4.35
CA TRP A 80 -14.62 10.22 -4.33
C TRP A 80 -15.93 10.69 -4.96
N ASN A 81 -16.24 10.21 -6.15
CA ASN A 81 -17.46 10.58 -6.88
C ASN A 81 -18.75 10.16 -6.16
N ARG A 82 -18.69 9.09 -5.37
CA ARG A 82 -19.84 8.55 -4.67
C ARG A 82 -20.08 9.14 -3.29
N TYR A 83 -19.01 9.39 -2.55
CA TYR A 83 -19.12 9.80 -1.14
C TYR A 83 -18.65 11.23 -0.87
N HIS A 84 -17.90 11.85 -1.75
CA HIS A 84 -17.25 13.16 -1.56
C HIS A 84 -16.49 13.27 -0.24
N LYS A 85 -15.82 12.17 0.15
CA LYS A 85 -15.00 12.04 1.35
C LYS A 85 -13.58 11.73 1.00
N SER A 86 -12.68 12.14 1.89
CA SER A 86 -11.27 11.75 1.75
C SER A 86 -11.11 10.25 1.60
N CYS A 87 -10.35 9.84 0.62
CA CYS A 87 -10.11 8.44 0.32
C CYS A 87 -8.71 8.20 -0.22
N PHE A 88 -8.22 7.00 0.00
CA PHE A 88 -7.09 6.48 -0.76
C PHE A 88 -7.38 5.06 -1.24
N ALA A 89 -6.78 4.69 -2.34
CA ALA A 89 -6.86 3.33 -2.86
C ALA A 89 -5.48 2.86 -3.30
N ASP A 90 -5.17 1.59 -3.08
CA ASP A 90 -3.96 0.97 -3.59
C ASP A 90 -4.26 0.04 -4.75
N ASP A 91 -3.36 0.01 -5.72
CA ASP A 91 -3.17 -1.16 -6.56
C ASP A 91 -1.75 -1.68 -6.39
N SER A 92 -1.62 -3.00 -6.32
CA SER A 92 -0.35 -3.63 -5.97
C SER A 92 -0.24 -5.01 -6.58
N GLY A 93 0.98 -5.38 -6.93
CA GLY A 93 1.25 -6.67 -7.52
C GLY A 93 2.68 -7.13 -7.34
N LEU A 94 2.90 -8.38 -7.72
CA LEU A 94 4.20 -9.02 -7.73
C LEU A 94 4.72 -9.06 -9.18
N GLU A 95 5.89 -8.52 -9.42
CA GLU A 95 6.57 -8.59 -10.70
C GLU A 95 7.75 -9.55 -10.61
N VAL A 96 7.84 -10.51 -11.55
CA VAL A 96 8.90 -11.51 -11.57
C VAL A 96 9.65 -11.44 -12.89
N ALA A 97 10.94 -11.11 -12.82
CA ALA A 97 11.77 -10.82 -13.99
C ALA A 97 11.82 -11.99 -14.99
N ALA A 98 11.99 -13.23 -14.51
CA ALA A 98 12.03 -14.42 -15.37
C ALA A 98 10.71 -14.69 -16.12
N LEU A 99 9.60 -14.11 -15.63
CA LEU A 99 8.28 -14.22 -16.26
C LEU A 99 7.88 -12.96 -17.04
N GLY A 100 8.85 -12.08 -17.35
CA GLY A 100 8.61 -10.85 -18.10
C GLY A 100 7.74 -9.83 -17.33
N GLY A 101 7.81 -9.82 -15.99
CA GLY A 101 7.02 -8.97 -15.11
C GLY A 101 5.69 -9.59 -14.66
N ALA A 102 5.30 -10.76 -15.18
CA ALA A 102 4.11 -11.44 -14.67
C ALA A 102 4.29 -11.90 -13.20
N PRO A 103 3.23 -11.92 -12.40
CA PRO A 103 1.82 -11.59 -12.68
C PRO A 103 1.50 -10.09 -12.82
N GLY A 104 2.31 -9.17 -12.29
CA GLY A 104 2.12 -7.72 -12.42
C GLY A 104 0.75 -7.26 -11.88
N ILE A 105 0.05 -6.40 -12.61
CA ILE A 105 -1.29 -5.90 -12.27
C ILE A 105 -2.36 -7.02 -12.17
N HIS A 106 -2.05 -8.22 -12.64
CA HIS A 106 -2.96 -9.38 -12.57
C HIS A 106 -2.72 -10.26 -11.34
N THR A 107 -1.89 -9.83 -10.40
CA THR A 107 -1.50 -10.61 -9.21
C THR A 107 -2.70 -11.22 -8.45
N ALA A 108 -3.76 -10.47 -8.25
CA ALA A 108 -4.96 -10.94 -7.54
C ALA A 108 -5.73 -12.04 -8.30
N ARG A 109 -5.58 -12.12 -9.62
CA ARG A 109 -6.29 -13.03 -10.53
C ARG A 109 -5.37 -14.06 -11.16
N TYR A 110 -4.15 -14.20 -10.67
CA TYR A 110 -3.11 -15.01 -11.30
C TYR A 110 -3.35 -16.53 -11.20
N CYS A 111 -4.13 -16.97 -10.21
CA CYS A 111 -4.49 -18.38 -10.08
C CYS A 111 -5.48 -18.80 -11.17
N ASP A 112 -5.25 -19.94 -11.79
CA ASP A 112 -6.19 -20.60 -12.69
C ASP A 112 -6.63 -21.97 -12.15
N ARG A 113 -7.52 -22.65 -12.88
CA ARG A 113 -8.16 -23.91 -12.43
C ARG A 113 -7.20 -25.11 -12.29
N ASN A 114 -5.98 -25.02 -12.84
CA ASN A 114 -5.00 -26.09 -12.84
C ASN A 114 -4.12 -26.08 -11.58
N PHE A 115 -4.21 -25.03 -10.76
CA PHE A 115 -3.39 -24.85 -9.58
C PHE A 115 -4.21 -24.63 -8.32
N ALA A 116 -3.73 -25.11 -7.18
CA ALA A 116 -4.36 -24.89 -5.89
C ALA A 116 -4.28 -23.42 -5.43
N SER A 117 -3.24 -22.70 -5.86
CA SER A 117 -3.06 -21.27 -5.56
C SER A 117 -2.20 -20.57 -6.63
N GLY A 118 -2.23 -19.24 -6.66
CA GLY A 118 -1.32 -18.45 -7.50
C GLY A 118 0.16 -18.68 -7.18
N MET A 119 0.49 -19.01 -5.94
CA MET A 119 1.87 -19.39 -5.56
C MET A 119 2.30 -20.69 -6.22
N ASP A 120 1.43 -21.70 -6.26
CA ASP A 120 1.75 -22.99 -6.91
C ASP A 120 2.00 -22.80 -8.40
N LYS A 121 1.17 -21.99 -9.05
CA LYS A 121 1.34 -21.59 -10.44
C LYS A 121 2.69 -20.88 -10.66
N LEU A 122 3.01 -19.89 -9.83
CA LEU A 122 4.24 -19.12 -9.90
C LEU A 122 5.48 -20.01 -9.79
N LEU A 123 5.50 -20.88 -8.78
CA LEU A 123 6.62 -21.81 -8.56
C LEU A 123 6.79 -22.76 -9.75
N PHE A 124 5.70 -23.31 -10.26
CA PHE A 124 5.70 -24.17 -11.45
C PHE A 124 6.22 -23.44 -12.69
N GLU A 125 5.74 -22.22 -12.97
CA GLU A 125 6.19 -21.47 -14.14
C GLU A 125 7.68 -21.11 -14.08
N LEU A 126 8.21 -20.79 -12.87
CA LEU A 126 9.63 -20.55 -12.67
C LEU A 126 10.46 -21.81 -12.90
N GLU A 127 9.97 -22.97 -12.47
CA GLU A 127 10.61 -24.28 -12.75
C GLU A 127 10.64 -24.55 -14.25
N GLN A 128 9.53 -24.34 -14.97
CA GLN A 128 9.46 -24.51 -16.43
C GLN A 128 10.41 -23.57 -17.20
N LYS A 129 10.69 -22.39 -16.62
CA LYS A 129 11.69 -21.44 -17.15
C LYS A 129 13.13 -21.84 -16.82
N GLY A 130 13.34 -22.86 -16.01
CA GLY A 130 14.67 -23.26 -15.54
C GLY A 130 15.29 -22.26 -14.56
N ALA A 131 14.49 -21.42 -13.92
CA ALA A 131 14.95 -20.43 -12.92
C ALA A 131 15.27 -21.14 -11.60
N MET A 132 16.45 -21.74 -11.51
CA MET A 132 16.88 -22.57 -10.39
C MET A 132 17.64 -21.80 -9.33
N GLU A 133 18.35 -20.73 -9.71
CA GLU A 133 19.17 -19.94 -8.81
C GLU A 133 18.44 -18.64 -8.37
N ALA A 134 18.78 -18.12 -7.20
CA ALA A 134 18.16 -16.91 -6.65
C ALA A 134 18.28 -15.70 -7.59
N THR A 135 19.39 -15.59 -8.31
CA THR A 135 19.62 -14.53 -9.30
C THR A 135 18.66 -14.57 -10.48
N GLU A 136 18.13 -15.76 -10.80
CA GLU A 136 17.16 -15.98 -11.88
C GLU A 136 15.71 -15.80 -11.42
N ARG A 137 15.49 -15.71 -10.09
CA ARG A 137 14.17 -15.60 -9.45
C ARG A 137 13.90 -14.20 -8.90
N LYS A 138 14.61 -13.18 -9.44
CA LYS A 138 14.43 -11.78 -9.06
C LYS A 138 12.99 -11.34 -9.25
N ALA A 139 12.48 -10.68 -8.23
CA ALA A 139 11.10 -10.20 -8.18
C ALA A 139 11.02 -8.91 -7.38
N SER A 140 9.90 -8.20 -7.52
CA SER A 140 9.57 -7.08 -6.66
C SER A 140 8.07 -7.04 -6.39
N PHE A 141 7.70 -6.59 -5.21
CA PHE A 141 6.35 -6.12 -4.97
C PHE A 141 6.26 -4.63 -5.29
N GLU A 142 5.24 -4.28 -6.06
CA GLU A 142 4.92 -2.89 -6.43
C GLU A 142 3.61 -2.45 -5.79
N CYS A 143 3.54 -1.19 -5.40
CA CYS A 143 2.32 -0.56 -4.91
C CYS A 143 2.23 0.87 -5.44
N CYS A 144 1.07 1.24 -5.96
CA CYS A 144 0.72 2.64 -6.18
C CYS A 144 -0.51 2.98 -5.33
N ILE A 145 -0.39 4.02 -4.50
CA ILE A 145 -1.50 4.59 -3.75
C ILE A 145 -1.93 5.88 -4.44
N THR A 146 -3.24 6.00 -4.66
CA THR A 146 -3.88 7.27 -5.05
C THR A 146 -4.66 7.82 -3.86
N LEU A 147 -4.35 9.06 -3.46
CA LEU A 147 -5.02 9.82 -2.40
C LEU A 147 -5.83 10.96 -3.01
N ILE A 148 -7.09 11.12 -2.56
CA ILE A 148 -7.94 12.29 -2.84
C ILE A 148 -8.48 12.78 -1.51
N LEU A 149 -8.26 14.06 -1.21
CA LEU A 149 -8.69 14.67 0.04
C LEU A 149 -9.94 15.55 -0.15
N ALA A 150 -10.85 15.48 0.81
CA ALA A 150 -11.96 16.41 0.94
C ALA A 150 -11.45 17.77 1.49
N PRO A 151 -12.18 18.88 1.26
CA PRO A 151 -11.74 20.21 1.70
C PRO A 151 -11.41 20.31 3.19
N GLU A 152 -12.16 19.60 4.03
CA GLU A 152 -11.99 19.59 5.50
C GLU A 152 -10.72 18.88 5.97
N ASP A 153 -10.18 17.96 5.18
CA ASP A 153 -8.98 17.17 5.48
C ASP A 153 -7.74 17.64 4.70
N CYS A 154 -7.91 18.64 3.83
CA CYS A 154 -6.87 19.04 2.88
C CYS A 154 -5.91 20.06 3.50
N PRO A 155 -4.59 19.74 3.66
CA PRO A 155 -3.61 20.72 4.11
C PRO A 155 -3.49 21.93 3.18
N ALA A 156 -3.03 23.08 3.70
CA ALA A 156 -2.95 24.34 2.95
C ALA A 156 -2.10 24.24 1.67
N GLY A 157 -1.04 23.43 1.69
CA GLY A 157 -0.15 23.18 0.53
C GLY A 157 -0.70 22.18 -0.50
N MET A 158 -1.95 21.70 -0.33
CA MET A 158 -2.57 20.72 -1.23
C MET A 158 -3.90 21.25 -1.79
N GLU A 159 -4.38 20.57 -2.83
CA GLU A 159 -5.63 20.91 -3.56
C GLU A 159 -6.69 19.83 -3.29
N ALA A 160 -7.81 20.20 -2.69
CA ALA A 160 -8.91 19.28 -2.44
C ALA A 160 -9.50 18.74 -3.76
N GLY A 161 -9.89 17.47 -3.76
CA GLY A 161 -10.42 16.78 -4.93
C GLY A 161 -9.37 16.38 -5.98
N LYS A 162 -8.10 16.75 -5.81
CA LYS A 162 -7.01 16.38 -6.68
C LYS A 162 -6.44 15.02 -6.30
N ALA A 163 -6.08 14.23 -7.30
CA ALA A 163 -5.41 12.94 -7.11
C ALA A 163 -3.90 13.12 -6.91
N TYR A 164 -3.38 12.57 -5.81
CA TYR A 164 -1.96 12.49 -5.50
C TYR A 164 -1.52 11.03 -5.49
N TYR A 165 -0.29 10.74 -5.96
CA TYR A 165 0.19 9.39 -6.19
C TYR A 165 1.46 9.10 -5.40
N PHE A 166 1.50 7.92 -4.76
CA PHE A 166 2.62 7.48 -3.94
C PHE A 166 2.98 6.05 -4.29
N ASN A 167 4.23 5.82 -4.61
CA ASN A 167 4.71 4.50 -5.02
C ASN A 167 5.56 3.88 -3.92
N GLY A 168 5.47 2.56 -3.81
CA GLY A 168 6.32 1.76 -2.95
C GLY A 168 6.81 0.54 -3.70
N HIS A 169 8.11 0.31 -3.64
CA HIS A 169 8.82 -0.76 -4.31
C HIS A 169 9.58 -1.59 -3.28
N CYS A 170 9.31 -2.89 -3.22
CA CYS A 170 9.98 -3.82 -2.33
C CYS A 170 10.69 -4.89 -3.17
N PRO A 171 12.01 -4.76 -3.43
CA PRO A 171 12.76 -5.73 -4.21
C PRO A 171 13.03 -7.00 -3.41
N GLY A 172 13.21 -8.11 -4.13
CA GLY A 172 13.47 -9.40 -3.52
C GLY A 172 13.62 -10.52 -4.53
N THR A 173 13.38 -11.74 -4.06
CA THR A 173 13.47 -12.97 -4.84
C THR A 173 12.33 -13.91 -4.47
N ILE A 174 11.97 -14.81 -5.40
CA ILE A 174 11.02 -15.89 -5.14
C ILE A 174 11.76 -17.12 -4.60
N SER A 175 11.32 -17.64 -3.47
CA SER A 175 11.85 -18.89 -2.88
C SER A 175 11.55 -20.10 -3.77
N LYS A 176 12.26 -21.21 -3.53
CA LYS A 176 12.01 -22.48 -4.27
C LYS A 176 10.74 -23.19 -3.79
N GLU A 177 10.33 -22.94 -2.57
CA GLU A 177 9.16 -23.52 -1.91
C GLU A 177 8.46 -22.51 -1.01
N LYS A 178 7.27 -22.84 -0.55
CA LYS A 178 6.52 -22.00 0.40
C LYS A 178 7.17 -22.08 1.78
N CYS A 179 7.40 -20.95 2.41
CA CYS A 179 7.99 -20.80 3.73
C CYS A 179 7.07 -19.99 4.63
N GLY A 180 6.95 -20.41 5.89
CA GLY A 180 6.10 -19.71 6.86
C GLY A 180 4.60 -19.90 6.63
N CYS A 181 3.80 -19.30 7.52
CA CYS A 181 2.34 -19.38 7.47
C CYS A 181 1.66 -18.02 7.75
N GLY A 182 2.42 -16.96 7.95
CA GLY A 182 1.93 -15.61 8.18
C GLY A 182 1.58 -14.87 6.89
N GLY A 183 1.07 -13.65 7.03
CA GLY A 183 0.79 -12.76 5.93
C GLY A 183 -0.38 -13.19 5.04
N PHE A 184 -0.33 -12.80 3.78
CA PHE A 184 -1.35 -13.14 2.77
C PHE A 184 -0.74 -13.08 1.35
N GLY A 185 -1.49 -13.61 0.36
CA GLY A 185 -1.10 -13.57 -1.04
C GLY A 185 0.17 -14.36 -1.33
N PHE A 186 1.22 -13.71 -1.79
CA PHE A 186 2.49 -14.31 -2.17
C PHE A 186 3.57 -14.22 -1.07
N ASP A 187 3.23 -13.76 0.14
CA ASP A 187 4.17 -13.66 1.27
C ASP A 187 4.95 -14.96 1.55
N PRO A 188 4.33 -16.17 1.46
CA PRO A 188 5.04 -17.42 1.70
C PRO A 188 6.11 -17.79 0.65
N VAL A 189 6.19 -17.09 -0.46
CA VAL A 189 7.17 -17.38 -1.52
C VAL A 189 8.07 -16.19 -1.84
N PHE A 190 7.84 -15.03 -1.23
CA PHE A 190 8.62 -13.82 -1.49
C PHE A 190 9.59 -13.51 -0.35
N MET A 191 10.87 -13.44 -0.67
CA MET A 191 11.96 -13.03 0.22
C MET A 191 12.39 -11.61 -0.15
N ALA A 192 12.14 -10.64 0.73
CA ALA A 192 12.60 -9.27 0.50
C ALA A 192 14.13 -9.16 0.63
N ASP A 193 14.75 -8.29 -0.17
CA ASP A 193 16.20 -8.02 -0.06
C ASP A 193 16.57 -7.45 1.32
N ALA A 194 15.61 -6.81 2.02
CA ALA A 194 15.78 -6.31 3.39
C ALA A 194 15.83 -7.41 4.46
N THR A 195 15.35 -8.64 4.15
CA THR A 195 15.33 -9.79 5.07
C THR A 195 15.84 -11.04 4.36
N PRO A 196 17.14 -11.10 4.02
CA PRO A 196 17.69 -12.19 3.23
C PRO A 196 17.48 -13.56 3.89
N GLY A 197 16.98 -14.52 3.10
CA GLY A 197 16.76 -15.90 3.53
C GLY A 197 15.46 -16.15 4.29
N LEU A 198 14.63 -15.14 4.54
CA LEU A 198 13.32 -15.27 5.14
C LEU A 198 12.21 -14.83 4.18
N CYS A 199 11.18 -15.65 4.03
CA CYS A 199 9.98 -15.23 3.34
C CYS A 199 9.20 -14.19 4.17
N MET A 200 8.43 -13.32 3.51
CA MET A 200 7.56 -12.35 4.19
C MET A 200 6.57 -13.00 5.17
N ALA A 201 6.22 -14.27 4.96
CA ALA A 201 5.36 -15.03 5.87
C ALA A 201 6.07 -15.57 7.12
N GLU A 202 7.39 -15.43 7.23
CA GLU A 202 8.20 -15.86 8.37
C GLU A 202 8.60 -14.71 9.30
N ILE A 203 8.52 -13.48 8.83
CA ILE A 203 8.85 -12.29 9.62
C ILE A 203 7.62 -11.79 10.40
N ASP A 204 7.86 -11.09 11.50
CA ASP A 204 6.78 -10.48 12.27
C ASP A 204 6.10 -9.32 11.52
N GLU A 205 4.87 -9.01 11.93
CA GLU A 205 4.07 -7.97 11.29
C GLU A 205 4.71 -6.58 11.38
N ASP A 206 5.39 -6.26 12.48
CA ASP A 206 6.02 -4.95 12.68
C ASP A 206 7.17 -4.73 11.70
N LEU A 207 8.00 -5.76 11.48
CA LEU A 207 9.07 -5.73 10.49
C LEU A 207 8.49 -5.65 9.07
N LYS A 208 7.51 -6.51 8.74
CA LYS A 208 6.81 -6.47 7.46
C LYS A 208 6.21 -5.09 7.19
N ASN A 209 5.54 -4.49 8.17
CA ASN A 209 4.93 -3.16 8.10
C ASN A 209 5.96 -2.00 8.06
N SER A 210 7.25 -2.30 8.02
CA SER A 210 8.32 -1.30 7.80
C SER A 210 9.02 -1.43 6.45
N ILE A 211 8.93 -2.59 5.79
CA ILE A 211 9.66 -2.88 4.55
C ILE A 211 8.76 -3.21 3.36
N SER A 212 7.46 -3.48 3.59
CA SER A 212 6.57 -3.86 2.49
C SER A 212 6.35 -2.70 1.50
N HIS A 213 6.05 -3.05 0.24
CA HIS A 213 5.71 -2.10 -0.81
C HIS A 213 4.60 -1.12 -0.38
N ARG A 214 3.56 -1.61 0.34
CA ARG A 214 2.49 -0.76 0.88
C ARG A 214 2.98 0.15 1.99
N ALA A 215 3.87 -0.34 2.86
CA ALA A 215 4.46 0.49 3.92
C ALA A 215 5.26 1.66 3.33
N LEU A 216 6.06 1.40 2.30
CA LEU A 216 6.86 2.41 1.61
C LEU A 216 5.98 3.44 0.88
N ALA A 217 4.89 2.99 0.22
CA ALA A 217 3.94 3.89 -0.42
C ALA A 217 3.18 4.77 0.59
N LEU A 218 2.72 4.19 1.72
CA LEU A 218 2.07 4.94 2.81
C LEU A 218 3.05 5.91 3.47
N GLU A 219 4.30 5.53 3.66
CA GLU A 219 5.32 6.44 4.21
C GLU A 219 5.54 7.64 3.31
N ALA A 220 5.61 7.44 1.98
CA ALA A 220 5.70 8.53 1.02
C ALA A 220 4.47 9.47 1.10
N MET A 221 3.28 8.92 1.29
CA MET A 221 2.05 9.67 1.50
C MET A 221 2.11 10.52 2.79
N PHE A 222 2.50 9.93 3.92
CA PHE A 222 2.64 10.64 5.18
C PHE A 222 3.70 11.75 5.15
N LYS A 223 4.83 11.51 4.49
CA LYS A 223 5.87 12.54 4.26
C LYS A 223 5.32 13.74 3.49
N HIS A 224 4.52 13.47 2.46
CA HIS A 224 3.92 14.52 1.65
C HIS A 224 2.89 15.34 2.44
N LEU A 225 2.00 14.67 3.19
CA LEU A 225 1.02 15.32 4.06
C LEU A 225 1.72 16.20 5.12
N ALA A 226 2.75 15.67 5.80
CA ALA A 226 3.49 16.40 6.81
C ALA A 226 4.23 17.64 6.25
N ALA A 227 4.73 17.56 5.01
CA ALA A 227 5.35 18.70 4.35
C ALA A 227 4.33 19.78 4.00
N ALA A 228 3.15 19.39 3.49
CA ALA A 228 2.08 20.31 3.11
C ALA A 228 1.43 21.05 4.31
N GLU A 229 1.51 20.48 5.53
CA GLU A 229 1.04 21.16 6.75
C GLU A 229 1.97 22.28 7.24
N GLN A 230 3.21 22.33 6.72
CA GLN A 230 4.22 23.31 7.15
C GLN A 230 4.26 24.55 6.23
N GLU A 231 3.60 24.51 5.09
CA GLU A 231 3.44 25.64 4.15
C GLU A 231 2.23 26.53 4.51
#